data_54960833409ff7c91e9bb54482d976e5
#
_entry.id   54960833409ff7c91e9bb54482d976e5
#
_cell.length_a   1.000
_cell.length_b   1.000
_cell.length_c   1.000
_cell.angle_alpha   90.00
_cell.angle_beta   90.00
_cell.angle_gamma   90.00
#
_symmetry.space_group_name_H-M   'P 1'
#
loop_
_entity.id
_entity.type
_entity.pdbx_description
1 polymer ?
#
loop_
_entity_poly.entity_id
_entity_poly.type
_entity_poly.pdbx_seq_one_letter_code
_entity_poly.pdbx_strand_id
1 'polypeptide(L)'
;MRRITMDPEMNTSISSIRSQEILDSRGNPTVEATVLLDCGITGTASVPSGASTGIHESQELRDNDPKRYKGKGVLHVVEKSIPAIETLLKGMSVNDQRAIDRNMIELDGTPEKKVLGANAILAVSLACARAGAIASDIPLYTYLRKIYWPDVAGWILPVPQMNVLNGGKHAPGSVDMQEFMIMPVKAPSFVEALRMGSQTYHALKSLLLEKKLPVGVGDEGGFMPKVSSHEEMLTVLVDAIRLAGYEPGNDIVIGLDPAASEFFENGAYMLKTENATLTSSELIAHYQSWTEKFPVVSIEDGLSEDDWDGFVDMMKKMGDRVQIVGDDLFVTHPDRLTKGIELHAANAILVKLNQIGTLSETADVISQARQAGLKTIISHRSGETEDAFIADLAVACNAGQIKSGAPCRIERVAKYNRLLHIERELQSSSQFATFSFLR
;
A
#
# COMPACT_ATOMS: atom_id res chain seq x y z
N MET A 1 9.28 15.62 27.91
CA MET A 1 10.35 14.85 27.30
C MET A 1 11.65 15.61 27.47
N ARG A 2 12.69 15.01 28.08
CA ARG A 2 14.03 15.64 28.14
C ARG A 2 14.59 15.65 26.72
N ARG A 3 14.91 16.83 26.18
CA ARG A 3 15.76 16.94 24.98
C ARG A 3 17.10 16.32 25.35
N ILE A 4 17.44 15.21 24.75
CA ILE A 4 18.80 14.68 24.77
C ILE A 4 19.56 15.62 23.84
N THR A 5 20.42 16.47 24.41
CA THR A 5 21.36 17.25 23.59
C THR A 5 22.29 16.26 22.92
N MET A 6 22.17 16.12 21.61
CA MET A 6 22.95 15.18 20.80
C MET A 6 24.43 15.58 20.89
N ASP A 7 25.24 14.61 21.30
CA ASP A 7 26.68 14.72 21.23
C ASP A 7 27.07 14.62 19.74
N PRO A 8 27.79 15.59 19.16
CA PRO A 8 28.25 15.51 17.77
C PRO A 8 29.14 14.28 17.46
N GLU A 9 29.63 13.58 18.50
CA GLU A 9 30.43 12.34 18.38
C GLU A 9 29.61 11.05 18.60
N MET A 10 28.26 11.11 18.56
CA MET A 10 27.44 9.96 18.80
C MET A 10 27.72 8.84 17.78
N ASN A 11 28.21 7.69 18.25
CA ASN A 11 28.47 6.54 17.40
C ASN A 11 27.16 5.88 16.93
N THR A 12 26.80 6.11 15.67
CA THR A 12 25.58 5.61 15.04
C THR A 12 25.81 4.29 14.28
N SER A 13 26.90 3.59 14.57
CA SER A 13 27.18 2.27 13.97
C SER A 13 26.20 1.22 14.49
N ILE A 14 25.84 0.28 13.61
CA ILE A 14 25.00 -0.87 13.95
C ILE A 14 25.79 -1.81 14.88
N SER A 15 25.32 -1.97 16.11
CA SER A 15 25.90 -2.85 17.12
C SER A 15 25.40 -4.28 17.01
N SER A 16 24.05 -4.42 16.88
CA SER A 16 23.42 -5.73 16.70
C SER A 16 22.03 -5.60 16.03
N ILE A 17 21.56 -6.71 15.47
CA ILE A 17 20.22 -6.84 14.91
C ILE A 17 19.54 -8.05 15.58
N ARG A 18 18.36 -7.80 16.16
CA ARG A 18 17.52 -8.86 16.73
C ARG A 18 16.27 -8.99 15.88
N SER A 19 15.72 -10.19 15.85
CA SER A 19 14.47 -10.45 15.14
C SER A 19 13.60 -11.43 15.88
N GLN A 20 12.31 -11.37 15.59
CA GLN A 20 11.34 -12.33 16.08
C GLN A 20 10.23 -12.57 15.06
N GLU A 21 9.61 -13.72 15.19
CA GLU A 21 8.37 -14.02 14.52
C GLU A 21 7.22 -13.37 15.29
N ILE A 22 6.40 -12.61 14.61
CA ILE A 22 5.15 -12.03 15.13
C ILE A 22 3.97 -12.48 14.27
N LEU A 23 2.74 -12.18 14.67
CA LEU A 23 1.55 -12.48 13.87
C LEU A 23 1.09 -11.23 13.09
N ASP A 24 0.72 -11.43 11.84
CA ASP A 24 0.01 -10.45 11.03
C ASP A 24 -1.49 -10.37 11.41
N SER A 25 -2.23 -9.46 10.81
CA SER A 25 -3.67 -9.24 11.03
C SER A 25 -4.56 -10.43 10.65
N ARG A 26 -4.02 -11.41 9.94
CA ARG A 26 -4.69 -12.66 9.58
C ARG A 26 -4.30 -13.82 10.48
N GLY A 27 -3.42 -13.58 11.49
CA GLY A 27 -2.87 -14.61 12.38
C GLY A 27 -1.82 -15.49 11.71
N ASN A 28 -1.23 -15.07 10.58
CA ASN A 28 -0.09 -15.74 9.99
C ASN A 28 1.22 -15.15 10.51
N PRO A 29 2.29 -15.94 10.64
CA PRO A 29 3.61 -15.43 11.01
C PRO A 29 4.14 -14.41 10.00
N THR A 30 4.79 -13.38 10.55
CA THR A 30 5.62 -12.43 9.80
C THR A 30 6.84 -12.03 10.64
N VAL A 31 7.67 -11.13 10.13
CA VAL A 31 8.98 -10.78 10.69
C VAL A 31 8.95 -9.40 11.30
N GLU A 32 9.51 -9.29 12.51
CA GLU A 32 9.91 -8.04 13.12
C GLU A 32 11.42 -8.03 13.33
N ALA A 33 12.09 -6.92 12.99
CA ALA A 33 13.50 -6.71 13.24
C ALA A 33 13.72 -5.47 14.11
N THR A 34 14.69 -5.54 15.03
CA THR A 34 15.15 -4.43 15.86
C THR A 34 16.65 -4.23 15.66
N VAL A 35 17.03 -3.07 15.17
CA VAL A 35 18.43 -2.63 15.05
C VAL A 35 18.82 -1.86 16.30
N LEU A 36 19.93 -2.24 16.93
CA LEU A 36 20.55 -1.55 18.05
C LEU A 36 21.82 -0.86 17.57
N LEU A 37 21.98 0.42 17.87
CA LEU A 37 23.19 1.20 17.60
C LEU A 37 24.14 1.19 18.80
N ASP A 38 25.45 1.45 18.57
CA ASP A 38 26.46 1.55 19.62
C ASP A 38 26.11 2.63 20.66
N CYS A 39 25.42 3.68 20.27
CA CYS A 39 24.92 4.74 21.17
C CYS A 39 23.71 4.31 22.01
N GLY A 40 23.22 3.05 21.89
CA GLY A 40 22.06 2.52 22.63
C GLY A 40 20.70 2.84 22.02
N ILE A 41 20.62 3.56 20.93
CA ILE A 41 19.37 3.83 20.20
C ILE A 41 18.91 2.53 19.48
N THR A 42 17.60 2.30 19.48
CA THR A 42 16.99 1.19 18.75
C THR A 42 15.97 1.67 17.74
N GLY A 43 15.91 1.00 16.59
CA GLY A 43 14.83 1.13 15.61
C GLY A 43 14.20 -0.24 15.35
N THR A 44 12.86 -0.33 15.40
CA THR A 44 12.12 -1.59 15.19
C THR A 44 11.17 -1.44 14.04
N ALA A 45 11.05 -2.44 13.18
CA ALA A 45 10.08 -2.49 12.10
C ALA A 45 9.53 -3.89 11.89
N SER A 46 8.23 -3.94 11.57
CA SER A 46 7.52 -5.17 11.23
C SER A 46 7.07 -5.13 9.78
N VAL A 47 7.16 -6.23 9.07
CA VAL A 47 6.81 -6.28 7.64
C VAL A 47 5.45 -6.92 7.41
N PRO A 48 4.67 -6.40 6.44
CA PRO A 48 3.39 -6.99 6.03
C PRO A 48 3.60 -8.22 5.13
N SER A 49 2.51 -8.95 4.84
CA SER A 49 2.49 -10.03 3.85
C SER A 49 1.26 -9.98 2.95
N GLY A 50 1.41 -10.33 1.66
CA GLY A 50 0.29 -10.37 0.70
C GLY A 50 -0.64 -11.58 0.88
N ALA A 51 -1.90 -11.46 0.46
CA ALA A 51 -2.82 -12.59 0.27
C ALA A 51 -2.81 -13.03 -1.21
N SER A 52 -2.98 -12.08 -2.12
CA SER A 52 -2.64 -12.20 -3.53
C SER A 52 -1.23 -11.65 -3.72
N THR A 53 -0.41 -12.36 -4.47
CA THR A 53 0.95 -11.93 -4.80
C THR A 53 1.10 -12.00 -6.31
N GLY A 54 1.48 -10.88 -6.94
CA GLY A 54 1.87 -10.85 -8.35
C GLY A 54 3.02 -11.84 -8.59
N ILE A 55 3.02 -12.50 -9.73
CA ILE A 55 4.03 -13.54 -10.05
C ILE A 55 5.45 -12.98 -10.16
N HIS A 56 5.58 -11.67 -10.24
CA HIS A 56 6.85 -10.94 -10.37
C HIS A 56 7.33 -10.27 -9.07
N GLU A 57 6.65 -10.49 -7.94
CA GLU A 57 7.05 -9.95 -6.64
C GLU A 57 8.34 -10.61 -6.11
N SER A 58 9.13 -9.85 -5.34
CA SER A 58 10.24 -10.41 -4.57
C SER A 58 9.75 -11.43 -3.55
N GLN A 59 10.53 -12.47 -3.31
CA GLN A 59 10.08 -13.64 -2.57
C GLN A 59 10.11 -13.43 -1.05
N GLU A 60 8.95 -13.58 -0.40
CA GLU A 60 8.90 -13.81 1.04
C GLU A 60 9.32 -15.24 1.37
N LEU A 61 10.36 -15.42 2.18
CA LEU A 61 10.75 -16.76 2.63
C LEU A 61 9.81 -17.28 3.71
N ARG A 62 9.42 -18.55 3.56
CA ARG A 62 8.59 -19.31 4.47
C ARG A 62 9.27 -20.64 4.80
N ASP A 63 9.04 -21.16 6.02
CA ASP A 63 9.68 -22.41 6.48
C ASP A 63 9.22 -23.65 5.71
N ASN A 64 8.02 -23.61 5.13
CA ASN A 64 7.37 -24.72 4.42
C ASN A 64 7.21 -26.01 5.29
N ASP A 65 7.28 -25.87 6.62
CA ASP A 65 6.98 -26.97 7.55
C ASP A 65 5.47 -27.05 7.79
N PRO A 66 4.77 -28.08 7.27
CA PRO A 66 3.32 -28.20 7.39
C PRO A 66 2.85 -28.36 8.84
N LYS A 67 3.74 -28.78 9.77
CA LYS A 67 3.42 -28.93 11.19
C LYS A 67 3.41 -27.61 11.93
N ARG A 68 4.01 -26.56 11.35
CA ARG A 68 4.10 -25.24 11.97
C ARG A 68 3.44 -24.19 11.07
N TYR A 69 2.35 -23.59 11.56
CA TYR A 69 1.56 -22.58 10.81
C TYR A 69 1.19 -23.02 9.38
N LYS A 70 0.96 -24.33 9.15
CA LYS A 70 0.66 -24.89 7.82
C LYS A 70 1.69 -24.51 6.74
N GLY A 71 2.96 -24.44 7.11
CA GLY A 71 4.06 -24.08 6.21
C GLY A 71 4.42 -22.59 6.17
N LYS A 72 3.60 -21.72 6.81
CA LYS A 72 3.78 -20.26 6.75
C LYS A 72 4.75 -19.68 7.79
N GLY A 73 5.42 -20.51 8.61
CA GLY A 73 6.43 -20.07 9.58
C GLY A 73 7.55 -19.27 8.95
N VAL A 74 8.26 -18.45 9.75
CA VAL A 74 9.39 -17.61 9.31
C VAL A 74 10.62 -17.79 10.20
N LEU A 75 10.76 -18.95 10.89
CA LEU A 75 11.90 -19.22 11.77
C LEU A 75 13.22 -19.24 11.00
N HIS A 76 13.24 -19.77 9.77
CA HIS A 76 14.44 -19.71 8.93
C HIS A 76 14.93 -18.28 8.74
N VAL A 77 14.02 -17.35 8.50
CA VAL A 77 14.34 -15.93 8.37
C VAL A 77 14.93 -15.37 9.67
N VAL A 78 14.28 -15.66 10.81
CA VAL A 78 14.69 -15.17 12.12
C VAL A 78 16.03 -15.78 12.58
N GLU A 79 16.24 -17.08 12.34
CA GLU A 79 17.38 -17.80 12.87
C GLU A 79 18.58 -17.89 11.93
N LYS A 80 18.40 -17.62 10.62
CA LYS A 80 19.46 -17.74 9.61
C LYS A 80 19.64 -16.46 8.79
N SER A 81 18.59 -15.95 8.12
CA SER A 81 18.74 -14.82 7.22
C SER A 81 19.14 -13.54 7.98
N ILE A 82 18.44 -13.17 9.03
CA ILE A 82 18.73 -11.94 9.78
C ILE A 82 20.08 -12.02 10.52
N PRO A 83 20.51 -13.11 11.15
CA PRO A 83 21.87 -13.24 11.68
C PRO A 83 22.98 -13.12 10.62
N ALA A 84 22.75 -13.58 9.38
CA ALA A 84 23.68 -13.36 8.27
C ALA A 84 23.76 -11.85 7.90
N ILE A 85 22.62 -11.18 7.83
CA ILE A 85 22.52 -9.72 7.62
C ILE A 85 23.21 -8.96 8.77
N GLU A 86 23.00 -9.35 10.03
CA GLU A 86 23.66 -8.75 11.20
C GLU A 86 25.18 -8.80 11.05
N THR A 87 25.70 -9.99 10.69
CA THR A 87 27.15 -10.19 10.51
C THR A 87 27.72 -9.23 9.45
N LEU A 88 26.98 -9.01 8.36
CA LEU A 88 27.36 -8.11 7.28
C LEU A 88 27.34 -6.64 7.69
N LEU A 89 26.27 -6.21 8.39
CA LEU A 89 26.00 -4.80 8.66
C LEU A 89 26.65 -4.28 9.96
N LYS A 90 27.15 -5.16 10.81
CA LYS A 90 27.77 -4.77 12.08
C LYS A 90 28.93 -3.79 11.88
N GLY A 91 28.88 -2.66 12.59
CA GLY A 91 29.85 -1.57 12.48
C GLY A 91 29.58 -0.57 11.35
N MET A 92 28.63 -0.82 10.47
CA MET A 92 28.22 0.14 9.45
C MET A 92 27.42 1.30 10.09
N SER A 93 27.61 2.51 9.58
CA SER A 93 26.79 3.66 9.99
C SER A 93 25.35 3.51 9.54
N VAL A 94 24.39 3.67 10.45
CA VAL A 94 22.95 3.62 10.12
C VAL A 94 22.51 4.78 9.21
N ASN A 95 23.33 5.82 9.09
CA ASN A 95 23.03 6.98 8.26
C ASN A 95 23.22 6.74 6.76
N ASP A 96 23.91 5.66 6.37
CA ASP A 96 24.09 5.29 4.96
C ASP A 96 23.09 4.20 4.54
N GLN A 97 21.80 4.55 4.53
CA GLN A 97 20.70 3.65 4.19
C GLN A 97 20.91 2.97 2.81
N ARG A 98 21.40 3.72 1.82
CA ARG A 98 21.61 3.16 0.47
C ARG A 98 22.72 2.10 0.46
N ALA A 99 23.80 2.28 1.24
CA ALA A 99 24.83 1.26 1.36
C ALA A 99 24.32 0.03 2.13
N ILE A 100 23.53 0.23 3.18
CA ILE A 100 22.91 -0.86 3.95
C ILE A 100 22.06 -1.72 3.02
N ASP A 101 21.12 -1.12 2.28
CA ASP A 101 20.21 -1.83 1.39
C ASP A 101 20.98 -2.54 0.25
N ARG A 102 21.93 -1.86 -0.38
CA ARG A 102 22.79 -2.45 -1.42
C ARG A 102 23.57 -3.66 -0.92
N ASN A 103 24.20 -3.58 0.25
CA ASN A 103 24.94 -4.70 0.80
C ASN A 103 24.06 -5.92 1.09
N MET A 104 22.82 -5.71 1.56
CA MET A 104 21.86 -6.81 1.76
C MET A 104 21.44 -7.44 0.42
N ILE A 105 21.21 -6.64 -0.62
CA ILE A 105 20.89 -7.12 -1.98
C ILE A 105 22.07 -7.93 -2.54
N GLU A 106 23.30 -7.44 -2.40
CA GLU A 106 24.51 -8.14 -2.84
C GLU A 106 24.74 -9.45 -2.08
N LEU A 107 24.43 -9.49 -0.79
CA LEU A 107 24.52 -10.71 0.02
C LEU A 107 23.49 -11.77 -0.40
N ASP A 108 22.29 -11.36 -0.77
CA ASP A 108 21.28 -12.27 -1.34
C ASP A 108 21.69 -12.78 -2.72
N GLY A 109 22.20 -11.90 -3.58
CA GLY A 109 22.73 -12.20 -4.91
C GLY A 109 21.70 -12.66 -5.94
N THR A 110 20.38 -12.61 -5.63
CA THR A 110 19.31 -12.96 -6.57
C THR A 110 18.37 -11.77 -6.80
N PRO A 111 17.85 -11.57 -8.04
CA PRO A 111 16.94 -10.48 -8.32
C PRO A 111 15.66 -10.50 -7.44
N GLU A 112 15.11 -11.69 -7.21
CA GLU A 112 13.87 -11.89 -6.46
C GLU A 112 14.09 -12.11 -4.95
N LYS A 113 15.32 -11.90 -4.44
CA LYS A 113 15.66 -12.05 -3.02
C LYS A 113 15.31 -13.42 -2.43
N LYS A 114 15.68 -14.48 -3.16
CA LYS A 114 15.31 -15.88 -2.83
C LYS A 114 16.18 -16.52 -1.75
N VAL A 115 17.35 -15.96 -1.44
CA VAL A 115 18.32 -16.55 -0.50
C VAL A 115 18.06 -16.06 0.91
N LEU A 116 17.98 -14.77 1.12
CA LEU A 116 17.72 -14.15 2.43
C LEU A 116 16.23 -13.96 2.69
N GLY A 117 15.46 -13.70 1.63
CA GLY A 117 14.06 -13.36 1.67
C GLY A 117 13.81 -11.86 1.72
N ALA A 118 12.87 -11.38 0.88
CA ALA A 118 12.46 -9.99 0.85
C ALA A 118 11.93 -9.52 2.22
N ASN A 119 11.27 -10.39 2.97
CA ASN A 119 10.78 -10.10 4.32
C ASN A 119 11.91 -9.87 5.34
N ALA A 120 13.04 -10.62 5.26
CA ALA A 120 14.21 -10.36 6.10
C ALA A 120 14.86 -9.02 5.77
N ILE A 121 15.13 -8.81 4.49
CA ILE A 121 15.81 -7.62 3.98
C ILE A 121 14.99 -6.37 4.30
N LEU A 122 13.69 -6.38 4.02
CA LEU A 122 12.83 -5.24 4.28
C LEU A 122 12.71 -4.92 5.77
N ALA A 123 12.54 -5.93 6.65
CA ALA A 123 12.44 -5.70 8.09
C ALA A 123 13.67 -4.95 8.62
N VAL A 124 14.87 -5.35 8.19
CA VAL A 124 16.13 -4.69 8.58
C VAL A 124 16.26 -3.32 7.94
N SER A 125 15.94 -3.16 6.66
CA SER A 125 15.97 -1.88 5.94
C SER A 125 15.13 -0.81 6.65
N LEU A 126 13.88 -1.14 6.99
CA LEU A 126 12.97 -0.22 7.70
C LEU A 126 13.40 0.06 9.14
N ALA A 127 13.92 -0.96 9.85
CA ALA A 127 14.43 -0.81 11.20
C ALA A 127 15.65 0.12 11.26
N CYS A 128 16.57 0.02 10.28
CA CYS A 128 17.69 0.94 10.11
C CYS A 128 17.23 2.38 9.90
N ALA A 129 16.26 2.61 9.00
CA ALA A 129 15.72 3.94 8.75
C ALA A 129 15.12 4.58 10.02
N ARG A 130 14.41 3.79 10.85
CA ARG A 130 13.89 4.26 12.14
C ARG A 130 15.00 4.58 13.12
N ALA A 131 15.99 3.70 13.26
CA ALA A 131 17.13 3.95 14.13
C ALA A 131 17.87 5.23 13.72
N GLY A 132 18.08 5.45 12.41
CA GLY A 132 18.69 6.64 11.86
C GLY A 132 17.88 7.92 12.12
N ALA A 133 16.57 7.86 11.98
CA ALA A 133 15.67 8.97 12.29
C ALA A 133 15.74 9.37 13.77
N ILE A 134 15.68 8.38 14.68
CA ILE A 134 15.80 8.57 16.12
C ILE A 134 17.18 9.13 16.47
N ALA A 135 18.25 8.55 15.91
CA ALA A 135 19.63 9.01 16.11
C ALA A 135 19.87 10.43 15.58
N SER A 136 19.11 10.86 14.59
CA SER A 136 19.15 12.24 14.04
C SER A 136 18.22 13.22 14.78
N ASP A 137 17.47 12.77 15.79
CA ASP A 137 16.46 13.56 16.53
C ASP A 137 15.45 14.28 15.60
N ILE A 138 15.04 13.61 14.52
CA ILE A 138 14.04 14.13 13.58
C ILE A 138 12.94 13.08 13.30
N PRO A 139 11.71 13.52 12.97
CA PRO A 139 10.64 12.62 12.59
C PRO A 139 11.02 11.73 11.38
N LEU A 140 10.49 10.51 11.33
CA LEU A 140 10.82 9.54 10.29
C LEU A 140 10.52 10.09 8.88
N TYR A 141 9.38 10.73 8.66
CA TYR A 141 9.06 11.33 7.36
C TYR A 141 10.08 12.41 6.93
N THR A 142 10.63 13.17 7.88
CA THR A 142 11.70 14.16 7.61
C THR A 142 13.02 13.49 7.27
N TYR A 143 13.37 12.42 8.01
CA TYR A 143 14.57 11.64 7.77
C TYR A 143 14.56 11.00 6.37
N LEU A 144 13.45 10.33 6.01
CA LEU A 144 13.28 9.71 4.70
C LEU A 144 13.39 10.74 3.56
N ARG A 145 12.74 11.91 3.73
CA ARG A 145 12.85 13.00 2.75
C ARG A 145 14.27 13.46 2.57
N LYS A 146 15.01 13.66 3.65
CA LYS A 146 16.41 14.10 3.60
C LYS A 146 17.30 13.14 2.81
N ILE A 147 17.04 11.83 2.91
CA ILE A 147 17.86 10.82 2.22
C ILE A 147 17.48 10.70 0.74
N TYR A 148 16.19 10.67 0.42
CA TYR A 148 15.73 10.26 -0.91
C TYR A 148 15.19 11.41 -1.76
N TRP A 149 14.64 12.45 -1.16
CA TRP A 149 13.96 13.54 -1.87
C TRP A 149 14.28 14.91 -1.28
N PRO A 150 15.57 15.30 -1.12
CA PRO A 150 15.95 16.54 -0.46
C PRO A 150 15.45 17.81 -1.17
N ASP A 151 15.21 17.72 -2.47
CA ASP A 151 14.74 18.83 -3.29
C ASP A 151 13.19 18.97 -3.32
N VAL A 152 12.45 18.05 -2.69
CA VAL A 152 10.99 18.10 -2.64
C VAL A 152 10.53 19.12 -1.60
N ALA A 153 9.93 20.21 -2.07
CA ALA A 153 9.43 21.28 -1.21
C ALA A 153 8.03 21.00 -0.65
N GLY A 154 7.73 21.61 0.52
CA GLY A 154 6.43 21.52 1.16
C GLY A 154 6.10 20.12 1.69
N TRP A 155 4.99 19.98 2.40
CA TRP A 155 4.51 18.74 2.95
C TRP A 155 3.07 18.50 2.48
N ILE A 156 2.81 17.33 1.93
CA ILE A 156 1.48 16.95 1.43
C ILE A 156 0.96 15.76 2.24
N LEU A 157 -0.19 15.93 2.87
CA LEU A 157 -0.97 14.86 3.47
C LEU A 157 -1.77 14.17 2.37
N PRO A 158 -1.69 12.81 2.26
CA PRO A 158 -2.27 12.09 1.14
C PRO A 158 -3.80 11.99 1.22
N VAL A 159 -4.49 11.96 0.07
CA VAL A 159 -5.88 11.51 -0.02
C VAL A 159 -5.94 10.02 0.34
N PRO A 160 -6.76 9.60 1.32
CA PRO A 160 -6.91 8.19 1.64
C PRO A 160 -7.86 7.51 0.64
N GLN A 161 -7.44 6.36 0.11
CA GLN A 161 -8.27 5.39 -0.59
C GLN A 161 -8.69 4.33 0.43
N MET A 162 -9.95 4.37 0.85
CA MET A 162 -10.47 3.52 1.92
C MET A 162 -11.31 2.38 1.34
N ASN A 163 -10.82 1.15 1.40
CA ASN A 163 -11.56 -0.03 0.98
C ASN A 163 -12.70 -0.32 1.95
N VAL A 164 -13.96 -0.05 1.56
CA VAL A 164 -15.13 -0.14 2.44
C VAL A 164 -16.12 -1.25 2.06
N LEU A 165 -16.03 -1.79 0.84
CA LEU A 165 -16.79 -2.95 0.38
C LEU A 165 -15.88 -3.93 -0.36
N ASN A 166 -16.03 -5.20 -0.06
CA ASN A 166 -15.21 -6.28 -0.60
C ASN A 166 -15.98 -7.30 -1.42
N GLY A 167 -15.33 -7.78 -2.48
CA GLY A 167 -15.68 -8.95 -3.24
C GLY A 167 -14.43 -9.81 -3.52
N GLY A 168 -14.44 -10.58 -4.59
CA GLY A 168 -13.32 -11.40 -5.05
C GLY A 168 -12.73 -12.30 -3.95
N LYS A 169 -11.40 -12.37 -3.89
CA LYS A 169 -10.68 -13.11 -2.84
C LYS A 169 -10.88 -12.53 -1.44
N HIS A 170 -11.15 -11.22 -1.31
CA HIS A 170 -11.39 -10.58 -0.02
C HIS A 170 -12.76 -10.90 0.58
N ALA A 171 -13.73 -11.39 -0.25
CA ALA A 171 -15.07 -11.75 0.18
C ALA A 171 -15.65 -12.91 -0.66
N PRO A 172 -15.21 -14.15 -0.44
CA PRO A 172 -15.69 -15.30 -1.20
C PRO A 172 -17.22 -15.43 -1.19
N GLY A 173 -17.82 -15.50 -2.37
CA GLY A 173 -19.27 -15.58 -2.54
C GLY A 173 -20.02 -14.24 -2.54
N SER A 174 -19.30 -13.14 -2.64
CA SER A 174 -19.77 -11.80 -3.05
C SER A 174 -19.57 -11.62 -4.56
N VAL A 175 -19.41 -10.38 -5.04
CA VAL A 175 -19.10 -10.06 -6.46
C VAL A 175 -17.66 -10.43 -6.82
N ASP A 176 -17.34 -10.48 -8.13
CA ASP A 176 -16.03 -10.93 -8.61
C ASP A 176 -14.91 -9.91 -8.35
N MET A 177 -15.19 -8.61 -8.42
CA MET A 177 -14.22 -7.55 -8.18
C MET A 177 -13.90 -7.39 -6.70
N GLN A 178 -12.62 -7.11 -6.39
CA GLN A 178 -12.08 -7.29 -5.05
C GLN A 178 -12.38 -6.13 -4.10
N GLU A 179 -12.25 -4.87 -4.55
CA GLU A 179 -12.35 -3.71 -3.66
C GLU A 179 -13.13 -2.55 -4.26
N PHE A 180 -13.99 -1.94 -3.40
CA PHE A 180 -14.71 -0.72 -3.70
C PHE A 180 -14.33 0.31 -2.63
N MET A 181 -13.61 1.35 -3.06
CA MET A 181 -13.00 2.34 -2.19
C MET A 181 -13.74 3.67 -2.23
N ILE A 182 -13.78 4.37 -1.10
CA ILE A 182 -14.15 5.78 -1.02
C ILE A 182 -12.91 6.65 -0.88
N MET A 183 -12.94 7.82 -1.53
CA MET A 183 -11.84 8.78 -1.53
C MET A 183 -12.39 10.17 -1.22
N PRO A 184 -12.19 10.71 0.01
CA PRO A 184 -12.59 12.07 0.39
C PRO A 184 -11.64 13.10 -0.25
N VAL A 185 -11.98 13.63 -1.42
CA VAL A 185 -11.07 14.45 -2.25
C VAL A 185 -11.21 15.96 -2.05
N LYS A 186 -12.32 16.42 -1.45
CA LYS A 186 -12.59 17.85 -1.17
C LYS A 186 -12.43 18.23 0.29
N ALA A 187 -11.81 17.37 1.09
CA ALA A 187 -11.52 17.69 2.47
C ALA A 187 -10.51 18.84 2.57
N PRO A 188 -10.66 19.77 3.52
CA PRO A 188 -9.70 20.87 3.71
C PRO A 188 -8.43 20.42 4.46
N SER A 189 -8.44 19.22 5.05
CA SER A 189 -7.35 18.65 5.86
C SER A 189 -7.46 17.13 5.92
N PHE A 190 -6.41 16.45 6.36
CA PHE A 190 -6.44 15.00 6.55
C PHE A 190 -7.40 14.59 7.68
N VAL A 191 -7.46 15.37 8.76
CA VAL A 191 -8.45 15.18 9.85
C VAL A 191 -9.87 15.11 9.31
N GLU A 192 -10.24 16.07 8.44
CA GLU A 192 -11.57 16.11 7.84
C GLU A 192 -11.78 14.98 6.83
N ALA A 193 -10.77 14.63 6.03
CA ALA A 193 -10.85 13.48 5.13
C ALA A 193 -11.12 12.17 5.89
N LEU A 194 -10.42 11.95 7.00
CA LEU A 194 -10.64 10.77 7.84
C LEU A 194 -12.03 10.78 8.48
N ARG A 195 -12.52 11.95 8.95
CA ARG A 195 -13.88 12.10 9.47
C ARG A 195 -14.92 11.76 8.41
N MET A 196 -14.79 12.31 7.19
CA MET A 196 -15.70 12.03 6.07
C MET A 196 -15.73 10.53 5.75
N GLY A 197 -14.57 9.89 5.65
CA GLY A 197 -14.47 8.45 5.42
C GLY A 197 -15.12 7.63 6.52
N SER A 198 -14.89 7.95 7.80
CA SER A 198 -15.48 7.25 8.93
C SER A 198 -17.00 7.42 8.98
N GLN A 199 -17.53 8.61 8.76
CA GLN A 199 -18.98 8.85 8.73
C GLN A 199 -19.65 8.09 7.58
N THR A 200 -19.02 8.07 6.39
CA THR A 200 -19.53 7.29 5.24
C THR A 200 -19.50 5.78 5.53
N TYR A 201 -18.44 5.28 6.17
CA TYR A 201 -18.35 3.87 6.58
C TYR A 201 -19.45 3.48 7.55
N HIS A 202 -19.81 4.32 8.53
CA HIS A 202 -20.92 4.08 9.46
C HIS A 202 -22.28 4.20 8.78
N ALA A 203 -22.47 5.14 7.87
CA ALA A 203 -23.68 5.26 7.06
C ALA A 203 -23.87 4.01 6.18
N LEU A 204 -22.80 3.52 5.56
CA LEU A 204 -22.80 2.28 4.79
C LEU A 204 -23.24 1.09 5.64
N LYS A 205 -22.70 0.95 6.86
CA LYS A 205 -23.11 -0.10 7.80
C LYS A 205 -24.63 -0.05 8.09
N SER A 206 -25.14 1.15 8.36
CA SER A 206 -26.58 1.35 8.65
C SER A 206 -27.45 0.97 7.45
N LEU A 207 -27.05 1.37 6.25
CA LEU A 207 -27.74 1.05 5.00
C LEU A 207 -27.75 -0.46 4.72
N LEU A 208 -26.62 -1.15 4.94
CA LEU A 208 -26.54 -2.61 4.78
C LEU A 208 -27.46 -3.33 5.76
N LEU A 209 -27.52 -2.89 7.01
CA LEU A 209 -28.45 -3.44 8.02
C LEU A 209 -29.92 -3.23 7.64
N GLU A 210 -30.28 -2.05 7.14
CA GLU A 210 -31.63 -1.75 6.65
C GLU A 210 -32.03 -2.67 5.49
N LYS A 211 -31.09 -2.90 4.57
CA LYS A 211 -31.25 -3.83 3.44
C LYS A 211 -31.16 -5.31 3.86
N LYS A 212 -30.94 -5.62 5.14
CA LYS A 212 -30.74 -6.98 5.69
C LYS A 212 -29.57 -7.73 5.06
N LEU A 213 -28.54 -6.98 4.65
CA LEU A 213 -27.29 -7.52 4.10
C LEU A 213 -26.27 -7.75 5.24
N PRO A 214 -25.33 -8.72 5.07
CA PRO A 214 -24.28 -8.97 6.04
C PRO A 214 -23.39 -7.74 6.26
N VAL A 215 -22.98 -7.51 7.52
CA VAL A 215 -22.05 -6.46 7.95
C VAL A 215 -20.77 -7.03 8.56
N GLY A 216 -20.44 -8.28 8.27
CA GLY A 216 -19.13 -8.84 8.55
C GLY A 216 -18.08 -8.14 7.68
N VAL A 217 -16.85 -8.01 8.21
CA VAL A 217 -15.77 -7.32 7.53
C VAL A 217 -14.68 -8.29 7.06
N GLY A 218 -14.09 -8.02 5.92
CA GLY A 218 -12.93 -8.73 5.39
C GLY A 218 -11.62 -8.35 6.06
N ASP A 219 -10.51 -8.86 5.53
CA ASP A 219 -9.16 -8.66 6.07
C ASP A 219 -8.76 -7.18 6.14
N GLU A 220 -9.27 -6.35 5.24
CA GLU A 220 -8.97 -4.93 5.16
C GLU A 220 -10.02 -4.02 5.81
N GLY A 221 -11.02 -4.61 6.48
CA GLY A 221 -12.04 -3.88 7.22
C GLY A 221 -13.26 -3.48 6.39
N GLY A 222 -13.29 -3.70 5.08
CA GLY A 222 -14.46 -3.48 4.22
C GLY A 222 -15.55 -4.52 4.47
N PHE A 223 -16.83 -4.12 4.34
CA PHE A 223 -17.96 -5.04 4.48
C PHE A 223 -18.03 -6.03 3.31
N MET A 224 -18.59 -7.19 3.58
CA MET A 224 -18.74 -8.29 2.61
C MET A 224 -20.23 -8.61 2.35
N PRO A 225 -21.00 -7.69 1.75
CA PRO A 225 -22.40 -7.96 1.46
C PRO A 225 -22.52 -8.97 0.32
N LYS A 226 -23.60 -9.76 0.34
CA LYS A 226 -23.97 -10.61 -0.79
C LYS A 226 -25.00 -9.87 -1.65
N VAL A 227 -24.56 -9.40 -2.79
CA VAL A 227 -25.35 -8.65 -3.77
C VAL A 227 -25.33 -9.36 -5.13
N SER A 228 -26.16 -8.93 -6.05
CA SER A 228 -26.39 -9.60 -7.34
C SER A 228 -25.51 -9.09 -8.49
N SER A 229 -24.89 -7.90 -8.33
CA SER A 229 -24.07 -7.28 -9.36
C SER A 229 -23.08 -6.25 -8.80
N HIS A 230 -22.07 -5.92 -9.60
CA HIS A 230 -21.13 -4.84 -9.29
C HIS A 230 -21.81 -3.46 -9.27
N GLU A 231 -22.81 -3.23 -10.13
CA GLU A 231 -23.59 -1.97 -10.11
C GLU A 231 -24.40 -1.81 -8.82
N GLU A 232 -24.87 -2.92 -8.21
CA GLU A 232 -25.53 -2.86 -6.90
C GLU A 232 -24.56 -2.43 -5.80
N MET A 233 -23.29 -2.91 -5.81
CA MET A 233 -22.23 -2.42 -4.91
C MET A 233 -22.01 -0.92 -5.04
N LEU A 234 -21.87 -0.44 -6.29
CA LEU A 234 -21.67 0.98 -6.58
C LEU A 234 -22.86 1.83 -6.13
N THR A 235 -24.07 1.34 -6.36
CA THR A 235 -25.32 2.03 -5.93
C THR A 235 -25.36 2.17 -4.42
N VAL A 236 -25.12 1.08 -3.69
CA VAL A 236 -25.09 1.08 -2.21
C VAL A 236 -24.04 2.05 -1.69
N LEU A 237 -22.88 2.13 -2.35
CA LEU A 237 -21.81 3.02 -1.94
C LEU A 237 -22.16 4.50 -2.17
N VAL A 238 -22.76 4.84 -3.31
CA VAL A 238 -23.26 6.20 -3.60
C VAL A 238 -24.37 6.61 -2.60
N ASP A 239 -25.28 5.69 -2.29
CA ASP A 239 -26.33 5.94 -1.30
C ASP A 239 -25.76 6.16 0.11
N ALA A 240 -24.70 5.42 0.48
CA ALA A 240 -24.02 5.59 1.76
C ALA A 240 -23.31 6.96 1.86
N ILE A 241 -22.68 7.44 0.76
CA ILE A 241 -22.07 8.76 0.70
C ILE A 241 -23.13 9.85 0.93
N ARG A 242 -24.28 9.75 0.25
CA ARG A 242 -25.41 10.68 0.43
C ARG A 242 -25.99 10.63 1.84
N LEU A 243 -26.19 9.42 2.38
CA LEU A 243 -26.69 9.22 3.75
C LEU A 243 -25.76 9.82 4.81
N ALA A 244 -24.45 9.83 4.54
CA ALA A 244 -23.46 10.48 5.39
C ALA A 244 -23.45 12.02 5.27
N GLY A 245 -24.23 12.60 4.35
CA GLY A 245 -24.37 14.03 4.15
C GLY A 245 -23.33 14.63 3.19
N TYR A 246 -22.70 13.82 2.34
CA TYR A 246 -21.71 14.26 1.35
C TYR A 246 -22.23 14.11 -0.08
N GLU A 247 -21.71 14.93 -1.00
CA GLU A 247 -22.06 14.89 -2.40
C GLU A 247 -21.14 13.92 -3.17
N PRO A 248 -21.69 12.79 -3.72
CA PRO A 248 -20.92 11.87 -4.54
C PRO A 248 -20.36 12.54 -5.80
N GLY A 249 -19.09 12.35 -6.07
CA GLY A 249 -18.41 12.94 -7.23
C GLY A 249 -17.81 14.32 -6.97
N ASN A 250 -18.24 15.00 -5.91
CA ASN A 250 -17.68 16.28 -5.51
C ASN A 250 -16.85 16.15 -4.22
N ASP A 251 -17.47 15.70 -3.11
CA ASP A 251 -16.81 15.60 -1.81
C ASP A 251 -16.07 14.28 -1.68
N ILE A 252 -16.73 13.19 -2.08
CA ILE A 252 -16.23 11.83 -2.05
C ILE A 252 -16.42 11.19 -3.42
N VAL A 253 -15.35 10.61 -3.94
CA VAL A 253 -15.35 9.84 -5.19
C VAL A 253 -15.06 8.36 -4.91
N ILE A 254 -15.21 7.52 -5.93
CA ILE A 254 -15.05 6.07 -5.84
C ILE A 254 -13.78 5.64 -6.57
N GLY A 255 -12.98 4.79 -5.91
CA GLY A 255 -11.94 3.98 -6.52
C GLY A 255 -12.36 2.52 -6.58
N LEU A 256 -11.91 1.81 -7.60
CA LEU A 256 -12.09 0.38 -7.76
C LEU A 256 -10.72 -0.30 -7.78
N ASP A 257 -10.66 -1.50 -7.21
CA ASP A 257 -9.61 -2.48 -7.45
C ASP A 257 -10.27 -3.80 -7.83
N PRO A 258 -10.44 -4.05 -9.13
CA PRO A 258 -10.96 -5.32 -9.62
C PRO A 258 -10.08 -6.52 -9.29
N ALA A 259 -8.74 -6.33 -9.22
CA ALA A 259 -7.75 -7.40 -9.21
C ALA A 259 -8.03 -8.42 -10.36
N ALA A 260 -8.10 -7.91 -11.59
CA ALA A 260 -8.71 -8.63 -12.71
C ALA A 260 -7.95 -9.90 -13.12
N SER A 261 -6.68 -10.05 -12.73
CA SER A 261 -5.94 -11.32 -12.88
C SER A 261 -6.63 -12.50 -12.19
N GLU A 262 -7.41 -12.25 -11.12
CA GLU A 262 -8.07 -13.27 -10.31
C GLU A 262 -9.29 -13.91 -11.00
N PHE A 263 -9.86 -13.25 -11.99
CA PHE A 263 -10.97 -13.75 -12.79
C PHE A 263 -10.65 -13.82 -14.30
N PHE A 264 -9.36 -13.77 -14.64
CA PHE A 264 -8.87 -13.95 -16.00
C PHE A 264 -8.54 -15.44 -16.23
N GLU A 265 -9.28 -16.09 -17.10
CA GLU A 265 -9.13 -17.53 -17.40
C GLU A 265 -9.21 -17.74 -18.92
N ASN A 266 -8.28 -18.51 -19.50
CA ASN A 266 -8.29 -18.90 -20.91
C ASN A 266 -8.39 -17.72 -21.92
N GLY A 267 -7.80 -16.57 -21.58
CA GLY A 267 -7.79 -15.39 -22.46
C GLY A 267 -9.05 -14.52 -22.38
N ALA A 268 -9.91 -14.73 -21.37
CA ALA A 268 -11.12 -13.95 -21.13
C ALA A 268 -11.35 -13.66 -19.65
N TYR A 269 -12.12 -12.62 -19.35
CA TYR A 269 -12.50 -12.20 -17.99
C TYR A 269 -13.86 -12.82 -17.63
N MET A 270 -13.88 -13.65 -16.58
CA MET A 270 -15.05 -14.42 -16.16
C MET A 270 -15.76 -13.74 -15.00
N LEU A 271 -16.77 -12.92 -15.27
CA LEU A 271 -17.62 -12.32 -14.22
C LEU A 271 -18.72 -13.32 -13.84
N LYS A 272 -18.41 -14.21 -12.89
CA LYS A 272 -19.29 -15.31 -12.48
C LYS A 272 -20.59 -14.81 -11.86
N THR A 273 -20.53 -13.71 -11.11
CA THR A 273 -21.72 -13.09 -10.47
C THR A 273 -22.73 -12.63 -11.53
N GLU A 274 -22.26 -12.15 -12.67
CA GLU A 274 -23.12 -11.63 -13.76
C GLU A 274 -23.28 -12.61 -14.91
N ASN A 275 -22.70 -13.82 -14.78
CA ASN A 275 -22.69 -14.87 -15.82
C ASN A 275 -22.20 -14.34 -17.18
N ALA A 276 -21.15 -13.51 -17.14
CA ALA A 276 -20.56 -12.87 -18.33
C ALA A 276 -19.11 -13.34 -18.56
N THR A 277 -18.75 -13.50 -19.83
CA THR A 277 -17.38 -13.78 -20.28
C THR A 277 -16.99 -12.65 -21.23
N LEU A 278 -15.96 -11.91 -20.88
CA LEU A 278 -15.61 -10.65 -21.55
C LEU A 278 -14.18 -10.69 -22.09
N THR A 279 -13.98 -10.09 -23.24
CA THR A 279 -12.66 -9.68 -23.73
C THR A 279 -12.18 -8.45 -22.99
N SER A 280 -10.89 -8.09 -23.11
CA SER A 280 -10.34 -6.85 -22.54
C SER A 280 -11.14 -5.61 -23.00
N SER A 281 -11.47 -5.51 -24.28
CA SER A 281 -12.23 -4.40 -24.81
C SER A 281 -13.66 -4.29 -24.26
N GLU A 282 -14.32 -5.42 -24.03
CA GLU A 282 -15.66 -5.47 -23.42
C GLU A 282 -15.61 -5.12 -21.94
N LEU A 283 -14.61 -5.57 -21.20
CA LEU A 283 -14.42 -5.20 -19.80
C LEU A 283 -14.12 -3.70 -19.66
N ILE A 284 -13.28 -3.13 -20.55
CA ILE A 284 -13.03 -1.68 -20.58
C ILE A 284 -14.34 -0.92 -20.85
N ALA A 285 -15.20 -1.40 -21.76
CA ALA A 285 -16.49 -0.79 -22.02
C ALA A 285 -17.43 -0.83 -20.81
N HIS A 286 -17.38 -1.88 -19.98
CA HIS A 286 -18.06 -1.93 -18.68
C HIS A 286 -17.57 -0.84 -17.75
N TYR A 287 -16.25 -0.66 -17.59
CA TYR A 287 -15.69 0.42 -16.78
C TYR A 287 -16.10 1.79 -17.29
N GLN A 288 -16.08 2.02 -18.60
CA GLN A 288 -16.54 3.28 -19.19
C GLN A 288 -17.99 3.58 -18.78
N SER A 289 -18.87 2.58 -18.91
CA SER A 289 -20.29 2.73 -18.53
C SER A 289 -20.45 3.07 -17.04
N TRP A 290 -19.63 2.48 -16.15
CA TRP A 290 -19.69 2.80 -14.72
C TRP A 290 -19.15 4.20 -14.41
N THR A 291 -18.10 4.66 -15.10
CA THR A 291 -17.61 6.04 -14.94
C THR A 291 -18.59 7.10 -15.42
N GLU A 292 -19.55 6.75 -16.29
CA GLU A 292 -20.62 7.63 -16.72
C GLU A 292 -21.79 7.66 -15.72
N LYS A 293 -22.10 6.53 -15.07
CA LYS A 293 -23.22 6.38 -14.14
C LYS A 293 -22.87 6.73 -12.70
N PHE A 294 -21.63 6.48 -12.28
CA PHE A 294 -21.15 6.57 -10.91
C PHE A 294 -19.90 7.46 -10.85
N PRO A 295 -19.58 8.05 -9.70
CA PRO A 295 -18.40 8.88 -9.53
C PRO A 295 -17.11 8.05 -9.39
N VAL A 296 -16.90 7.07 -10.27
CA VAL A 296 -15.69 6.27 -10.36
C VAL A 296 -14.61 7.06 -11.08
N VAL A 297 -13.48 7.31 -10.43
CA VAL A 297 -12.37 8.15 -10.94
C VAL A 297 -11.00 7.45 -10.85
N SER A 298 -10.95 6.25 -10.28
CA SER A 298 -9.71 5.46 -10.17
C SER A 298 -10.03 3.98 -10.34
N ILE A 299 -9.24 3.29 -11.15
CA ILE A 299 -9.33 1.84 -11.38
C ILE A 299 -7.92 1.27 -11.29
N GLU A 300 -7.70 0.42 -10.28
CA GLU A 300 -6.47 -0.32 -10.04
C GLU A 300 -6.62 -1.72 -10.65
N ASP A 301 -5.59 -2.20 -11.34
CA ASP A 301 -5.53 -3.53 -11.94
C ASP A 301 -6.85 -3.97 -12.62
N GLY A 302 -7.34 -3.06 -13.47
CA GLY A 302 -8.59 -3.27 -14.22
C GLY A 302 -8.51 -4.40 -15.25
N LEU A 303 -7.31 -4.88 -15.56
CA LEU A 303 -7.02 -5.97 -16.47
C LEU A 303 -5.95 -6.88 -15.87
N SER A 304 -5.73 -8.06 -16.48
CA SER A 304 -4.70 -9.01 -16.04
C SER A 304 -3.30 -8.41 -16.11
N GLU A 305 -2.43 -8.76 -15.16
CA GLU A 305 -1.08 -8.20 -14.95
C GLU A 305 -0.12 -8.28 -16.16
N ASP A 306 -0.43 -9.11 -17.16
CA ASP A 306 0.33 -9.21 -18.40
C ASP A 306 -0.45 -8.78 -19.66
N ASP A 307 -1.67 -8.25 -19.51
CA ASP A 307 -2.47 -7.70 -20.61
C ASP A 307 -2.08 -6.25 -20.96
N TRP A 308 -0.82 -6.08 -21.35
CA TRP A 308 -0.23 -4.77 -21.66
C TRP A 308 -0.98 -4.02 -22.76
N ASP A 309 -1.41 -4.71 -23.81
CA ASP A 309 -2.17 -4.12 -24.93
C ASP A 309 -3.54 -3.62 -24.46
N GLY A 310 -4.19 -4.37 -23.56
CA GLY A 310 -5.43 -3.98 -22.91
C GLY A 310 -5.25 -2.72 -22.06
N PHE A 311 -4.20 -2.63 -21.23
CA PHE A 311 -3.90 -1.42 -20.45
C PHE A 311 -3.63 -0.19 -21.33
N VAL A 312 -2.92 -0.35 -22.45
CA VAL A 312 -2.72 0.72 -23.46
C VAL A 312 -4.05 1.17 -24.05
N ASP A 313 -4.96 0.23 -24.39
CA ASP A 313 -6.30 0.57 -24.90
C ASP A 313 -7.14 1.26 -23.82
N MET A 314 -7.10 0.80 -22.58
CA MET A 314 -7.77 1.42 -21.43
C MET A 314 -7.30 2.86 -21.21
N MET A 315 -5.97 3.10 -21.24
CA MET A 315 -5.39 4.42 -21.14
C MET A 315 -5.86 5.34 -22.26
N LYS A 316 -5.89 4.86 -23.50
CA LYS A 316 -6.40 5.66 -24.65
C LYS A 316 -7.87 6.05 -24.51
N LYS A 317 -8.69 5.17 -23.93
CA LYS A 317 -10.15 5.37 -23.81
C LYS A 317 -10.56 6.15 -22.58
N MET A 318 -9.80 6.07 -21.50
CA MET A 318 -10.22 6.58 -20.18
C MET A 318 -9.16 7.40 -19.43
N GLY A 319 -7.87 7.29 -19.77
CA GLY A 319 -6.77 7.81 -18.97
C GLY A 319 -6.71 9.33 -18.81
N ASP A 320 -7.45 10.09 -19.62
CA ASP A 320 -7.63 11.54 -19.48
C ASP A 320 -8.61 11.93 -18.33
N ARG A 321 -9.49 11.02 -17.93
CA ARG A 321 -10.57 11.26 -16.97
C ARG A 321 -10.53 10.33 -15.75
N VAL A 322 -9.81 9.23 -15.85
CA VAL A 322 -9.73 8.17 -14.82
C VAL A 322 -8.29 7.88 -14.52
N GLN A 323 -7.98 7.75 -13.23
CA GLN A 323 -6.70 7.26 -12.77
C GLN A 323 -6.64 5.75 -13.03
N ILE A 324 -5.75 5.33 -13.92
CA ILE A 324 -5.47 3.93 -14.21
C ILE A 324 -4.22 3.53 -13.43
N VAL A 325 -4.39 2.66 -12.45
CA VAL A 325 -3.33 2.29 -11.49
C VAL A 325 -2.82 0.90 -11.79
N GLY A 326 -1.52 0.75 -11.88
CA GLY A 326 -0.88 -0.56 -11.92
C GLY A 326 -0.37 -0.96 -10.53
N ASP A 327 -0.89 -2.07 -9.99
CA ASP A 327 -0.37 -2.79 -8.83
C ASP A 327 0.39 -4.04 -9.31
N ASP A 328 -0.30 -5.14 -9.60
CA ASP A 328 0.31 -6.37 -10.12
C ASP A 328 0.94 -6.16 -11.52
N LEU A 329 0.42 -5.18 -12.29
CA LEU A 329 1.05 -4.73 -13.54
C LEU A 329 2.52 -4.31 -13.33
N PHE A 330 2.83 -3.62 -12.24
CA PHE A 330 4.16 -3.05 -11.98
C PHE A 330 4.91 -3.75 -10.85
N VAL A 331 4.23 -4.30 -9.86
CA VAL A 331 4.77 -4.94 -8.64
C VAL A 331 5.89 -4.13 -7.97
N THR A 332 5.78 -2.80 -8.01
CA THR A 332 6.82 -1.87 -7.51
C THR A 332 8.20 -2.15 -8.12
N HIS A 333 8.27 -2.74 -9.33
CA HIS A 333 9.52 -3.15 -9.97
C HIS A 333 9.96 -2.14 -11.04
N PRO A 334 11.24 -1.67 -11.04
CA PRO A 334 11.70 -0.61 -11.94
C PRO A 334 11.62 -0.97 -13.43
N ASP A 335 11.88 -2.23 -13.81
CA ASP A 335 11.84 -2.64 -15.22
C ASP A 335 10.39 -2.72 -15.73
N ARG A 336 9.45 -3.24 -14.92
CA ARG A 336 8.04 -3.27 -15.29
C ARG A 336 7.48 -1.85 -15.37
N LEU A 337 7.88 -0.96 -14.46
CA LEU A 337 7.51 0.46 -14.52
C LEU A 337 8.08 1.12 -15.78
N THR A 338 9.36 0.87 -16.15
CA THR A 338 9.96 1.37 -17.39
C THR A 338 9.12 0.95 -18.60
N LYS A 339 8.78 -0.34 -18.70
CA LYS A 339 7.93 -0.85 -19.78
C LYS A 339 6.57 -0.15 -19.82
N GLY A 340 5.92 0.05 -18.66
CA GLY A 340 4.64 0.73 -18.59
C GLY A 340 4.70 2.20 -18.99
N ILE A 341 5.78 2.89 -18.65
CA ILE A 341 6.04 4.27 -19.07
C ILE A 341 6.19 4.35 -20.58
N GLU A 342 7.03 3.48 -21.18
CA GLU A 342 7.28 3.44 -22.62
C GLU A 342 6.00 3.15 -23.42
N LEU A 343 5.16 2.25 -22.92
CA LEU A 343 3.89 1.87 -23.54
C LEU A 343 2.74 2.84 -23.24
N HIS A 344 2.91 3.75 -22.28
CA HIS A 344 1.80 4.57 -21.74
C HIS A 344 0.64 3.70 -21.21
N ALA A 345 0.96 2.62 -20.47
CA ALA A 345 -0.01 1.63 -20.02
C ALA A 345 -0.81 2.05 -18.78
N ALA A 346 -0.32 3.01 -18.00
CA ALA A 346 -0.99 3.52 -16.81
C ALA A 346 -0.59 4.98 -16.55
N ASN A 347 -1.34 5.70 -15.68
CA ASN A 347 -1.04 7.06 -15.25
C ASN A 347 -0.77 7.15 -13.73
N ALA A 348 -0.84 6.01 -13.03
CA ALA A 348 -0.51 5.88 -11.61
C ALA A 348 0.10 4.51 -11.29
N ILE A 349 0.89 4.46 -10.23
CA ILE A 349 1.48 3.22 -9.68
C ILE A 349 1.07 3.05 -8.22
N LEU A 350 0.68 1.83 -7.84
CA LEU A 350 0.61 1.42 -6.45
C LEU A 350 2.00 0.99 -5.98
N VAL A 351 2.40 1.44 -4.80
CA VAL A 351 3.75 1.19 -4.26
C VAL A 351 3.63 0.39 -2.97
N LYS A 352 4.17 -0.81 -2.98
CA LYS A 352 4.21 -1.75 -1.85
C LYS A 352 5.66 -2.13 -1.55
N LEU A 353 6.17 -1.73 -0.38
CA LEU A 353 7.55 -1.93 0.03
C LEU A 353 8.03 -3.39 -0.06
N ASN A 354 7.16 -4.35 0.29
CA ASN A 354 7.53 -5.76 0.30
C ASN A 354 7.49 -6.43 -1.08
N GLN A 355 6.93 -5.79 -2.11
CA GLN A 355 6.98 -6.30 -3.49
C GLN A 355 8.38 -6.22 -4.07
N ILE A 356 9.19 -5.26 -3.62
CA ILE A 356 10.58 -5.06 -4.08
C ILE A 356 11.62 -5.41 -2.99
N GLY A 357 11.32 -5.12 -1.71
CA GLY A 357 12.04 -5.66 -0.56
C GLY A 357 13.09 -4.77 0.09
N THR A 358 13.36 -3.55 -0.41
CA THR A 358 14.16 -2.52 0.28
C THR A 358 13.52 -1.15 0.21
N LEU A 359 13.88 -0.29 1.16
CA LEU A 359 13.47 1.11 1.17
C LEU A 359 14.11 1.89 0.01
N SER A 360 15.38 1.62 -0.31
CA SER A 360 16.10 2.32 -1.38
C SER A 360 15.53 2.01 -2.75
N GLU A 361 15.28 0.74 -3.08
CA GLU A 361 14.63 0.36 -4.35
C GLU A 361 13.22 0.96 -4.46
N THR A 362 12.44 0.94 -3.36
CA THR A 362 11.12 1.58 -3.32
C THR A 362 11.20 3.08 -3.62
N ALA A 363 12.18 3.78 -3.02
CA ALA A 363 12.39 5.21 -3.24
C ALA A 363 12.79 5.52 -4.68
N ASP A 364 13.59 4.66 -5.31
CA ASP A 364 14.00 4.80 -6.70
C ASP A 364 12.78 4.62 -7.66
N VAL A 365 11.93 3.63 -7.42
CA VAL A 365 10.67 3.44 -8.18
C VAL A 365 9.73 4.65 -8.04
N ILE A 366 9.56 5.19 -6.83
CA ILE A 366 8.77 6.41 -6.59
C ILE A 366 9.36 7.60 -7.38
N SER A 367 10.68 7.73 -7.40
CA SER A 367 11.36 8.80 -8.11
C SER A 367 11.22 8.66 -9.63
N GLN A 368 11.35 7.44 -10.15
CA GLN A 368 11.12 7.11 -11.56
C GLN A 368 9.69 7.42 -12.00
N ALA A 369 8.69 6.99 -11.23
CA ALA A 369 7.28 7.28 -11.50
C ALA A 369 7.02 8.79 -11.55
N ARG A 370 7.54 9.54 -10.57
CA ARG A 370 7.41 11.00 -10.51
C ARG A 370 8.04 11.68 -11.73
N GLN A 371 9.24 11.27 -12.14
CA GLN A 371 9.93 11.83 -13.31
C GLN A 371 9.15 11.60 -14.60
N ALA A 372 8.45 10.48 -14.69
CA ALA A 372 7.56 10.15 -15.80
C ALA A 372 6.16 10.79 -15.71
N GLY A 373 5.87 11.54 -14.64
CA GLY A 373 4.57 12.19 -14.43
C GLY A 373 3.45 11.28 -13.91
N LEU A 374 3.74 10.02 -13.55
CA LEU A 374 2.79 9.13 -12.94
C LEU A 374 2.48 9.56 -11.50
N LYS A 375 1.22 9.35 -11.08
CA LYS A 375 0.82 9.49 -9.68
C LYS A 375 1.30 8.27 -8.89
N THR A 376 1.60 8.48 -7.61
CA THR A 376 2.01 7.40 -6.71
C THR A 376 1.00 7.24 -5.58
N ILE A 377 0.69 5.98 -5.24
CA ILE A 377 -0.19 5.61 -4.14
C ILE A 377 0.60 4.69 -3.23
N ILE A 378 0.89 5.12 -2.01
CA ILE A 378 1.58 4.25 -1.04
C ILE A 378 0.55 3.31 -0.43
N SER A 379 0.82 2.01 -0.47
CA SER A 379 -0.17 0.99 -0.13
C SER A 379 0.26 0.07 1.00
N HIS A 380 -0.73 -0.36 1.76
CA HIS A 380 -0.66 -1.50 2.68
C HIS A 380 -0.68 -2.83 1.93
N ARG A 381 -0.69 -3.93 2.69
CA ARG A 381 -1.01 -5.28 2.19
C ARG A 381 -2.23 -5.84 2.94
N SER A 382 -2.80 -6.94 2.42
CA SER A 382 -3.94 -7.61 3.08
C SER A 382 -3.56 -8.18 4.45
N GLY A 383 -2.36 -8.75 4.62
CA GLY A 383 -1.80 -9.14 5.90
C GLY A 383 -0.91 -8.04 6.47
N GLU A 384 -1.44 -7.22 7.37
CA GLU A 384 -0.76 -6.08 7.97
C GLU A 384 -0.34 -6.34 9.42
N THR A 385 0.54 -5.49 9.90
CA THR A 385 0.90 -5.34 11.30
C THR A 385 0.46 -3.97 11.81
N GLU A 386 0.67 -3.66 13.08
CA GLU A 386 0.44 -2.32 13.63
C GLU A 386 1.46 -1.27 13.16
N ASP A 387 2.51 -1.69 12.43
CA ASP A 387 3.54 -0.82 11.90
C ASP A 387 2.97 0.23 10.94
N ALA A 388 3.25 1.50 11.20
CA ALA A 388 2.70 2.63 10.45
C ALA A 388 3.72 3.28 9.48
N PHE A 389 4.82 2.60 9.13
CA PHE A 389 5.90 3.14 8.30
C PHE A 389 5.40 3.79 7.00
N ILE A 390 4.42 3.17 6.33
CA ILE A 390 3.88 3.68 5.07
C ILE A 390 3.23 5.06 5.19
N ALA A 391 2.75 5.46 6.36
CA ALA A 391 2.23 6.81 6.58
C ALA A 391 3.34 7.87 6.52
N ASP A 392 4.47 7.60 7.19
CA ASP A 392 5.65 8.46 7.12
C ASP A 392 6.24 8.50 5.71
N LEU A 393 6.29 7.36 5.00
CA LEU A 393 6.75 7.27 3.62
C LEU A 393 5.88 8.11 2.67
N ALA A 394 4.56 8.02 2.79
CA ALA A 394 3.63 8.77 1.94
C ALA A 394 3.83 10.30 2.05
N VAL A 395 4.07 10.79 3.28
CA VAL A 395 4.37 12.21 3.51
C VAL A 395 5.81 12.55 3.10
N ALA A 396 6.77 11.67 3.37
CA ALA A 396 8.17 11.90 2.98
C ALA A 396 8.31 12.14 1.47
N CYS A 397 7.66 11.34 0.64
CA CYS A 397 7.75 11.46 -0.81
C CYS A 397 6.69 12.39 -1.43
N ASN A 398 5.79 13.01 -0.66
CA ASN A 398 4.61 13.72 -1.20
C ASN A 398 3.84 12.87 -2.22
N ALA A 399 3.53 11.61 -1.88
CA ALA A 399 2.85 10.68 -2.79
C ALA A 399 1.49 11.20 -3.27
N GLY A 400 0.83 11.99 -2.45
CA GLY A 400 -0.49 12.54 -2.73
C GLY A 400 -1.64 11.58 -2.43
N GLN A 401 -1.40 10.28 -2.36
CA GLN A 401 -2.40 9.27 -2.07
C GLN A 401 -1.84 8.15 -1.19
N ILE A 402 -2.72 7.54 -0.38
CA ILE A 402 -2.43 6.36 0.44
C ILE A 402 -3.60 5.38 0.39
N LYS A 403 -3.33 4.09 0.20
CA LYS A 403 -4.30 2.99 0.30
C LYS A 403 -4.00 2.20 1.55
N SER A 404 -4.90 2.21 2.55
CA SER A 404 -4.67 1.53 3.84
C SER A 404 -5.93 0.88 4.41
N GLY A 405 -6.81 0.37 3.54
CA GLY A 405 -8.03 -0.32 3.95
C GLY A 405 -9.12 0.60 4.49
N ALA A 406 -10.13 0.02 5.13
CA ALA A 406 -11.24 0.76 5.73
C ALA A 406 -10.80 1.55 6.98
N PRO A 407 -11.57 2.56 7.43
CA PRO A 407 -11.36 3.21 8.72
C PRO A 407 -11.80 2.32 9.90
N CYS A 408 -11.43 1.07 9.86
CA CYS A 408 -11.77 -0.01 10.78
C CYS A 408 -10.61 -1.01 10.83
N ARG A 409 -10.46 -1.77 11.94
CA ARG A 409 -9.33 -2.66 12.24
C ARG A 409 -8.04 -1.89 12.53
N ILE A 410 -7.42 -2.19 13.69
CA ILE A 410 -6.33 -1.36 14.24
C ILE A 410 -5.11 -1.28 13.33
N GLU A 411 -4.76 -2.37 12.63
CA GLU A 411 -3.65 -2.42 11.70
C GLU A 411 -3.83 -1.50 10.47
N ARG A 412 -5.07 -1.11 10.15
CA ARG A 412 -5.40 -0.10 9.12
C ARG A 412 -5.40 1.29 9.74
N VAL A 413 -6.14 1.43 10.83
CA VAL A 413 -6.32 2.71 11.55
C VAL A 413 -5.01 3.26 12.11
N ALA A 414 -4.04 2.40 12.45
CA ALA A 414 -2.71 2.83 12.91
C ALA A 414 -2.02 3.77 11.90
N LYS A 415 -2.12 3.47 10.59
CA LYS A 415 -1.55 4.31 9.51
C LYS A 415 -2.28 5.65 9.42
N TYR A 416 -3.62 5.65 9.49
CA TYR A 416 -4.41 6.88 9.51
C TYR A 416 -4.14 7.74 10.76
N ASN A 417 -4.07 7.12 11.94
CA ASN A 417 -3.73 7.80 13.18
C ASN A 417 -2.31 8.42 13.13
N ARG A 418 -1.35 7.73 12.49
CA ARG A 418 -0.02 8.30 12.28
C ARG A 418 -0.07 9.53 11.39
N LEU A 419 -0.86 9.54 10.33
CA LEU A 419 -1.06 10.73 9.48
C LEU A 419 -1.70 11.90 10.25
N LEU A 420 -2.65 11.65 11.17
CA LEU A 420 -3.19 12.68 12.07
C LEU A 420 -2.10 13.29 12.97
N HIS A 421 -1.19 12.45 13.47
CA HIS A 421 -0.06 12.93 14.27
C HIS A 421 0.88 13.79 13.43
N ILE A 422 1.20 13.35 12.20
CA ILE A 422 2.07 14.09 11.27
C ILE A 422 1.42 15.45 10.90
N GLU A 423 0.13 15.48 10.58
CA GLU A 423 -0.58 16.73 10.29
C GLU A 423 -0.50 17.72 11.46
N ARG A 424 -0.69 17.22 12.69
CA ARG A 424 -0.57 18.03 13.91
C ARG A 424 0.88 18.53 14.16
N GLU A 425 1.89 17.71 13.84
CA GLU A 425 3.30 18.11 13.94
C GLU A 425 3.65 19.20 12.92
N LEU A 426 3.14 19.08 11.70
CA LEU A 426 3.42 20.00 10.59
C LEU A 426 2.59 21.30 10.65
N GLN A 427 1.42 21.27 11.26
CA GLN A 427 0.50 22.43 11.37
C GLN A 427 0.26 23.09 10.00
N SER A 428 0.42 24.42 9.91
CA SER A 428 0.22 25.20 8.69
C SER A 428 1.28 24.98 7.61
N SER A 429 2.33 24.20 7.87
CA SER A 429 3.35 23.88 6.87
C SER A 429 2.97 22.72 5.96
N SER A 430 1.86 22.04 6.24
CA SER A 430 1.31 20.97 5.39
C SER A 430 0.07 21.42 4.62
N GLN A 431 -0.16 20.75 3.49
CA GLN A 431 -1.36 20.89 2.69
C GLN A 431 -1.98 19.50 2.49
N PHE A 432 -3.32 19.43 2.39
CA PHE A 432 -4.00 18.23 1.95
C PHE A 432 -3.86 18.10 0.42
N ALA A 433 -3.64 16.90 -0.06
CA ALA A 433 -3.42 16.64 -1.48
C ALA A 433 -4.63 17.01 -2.35
N THR A 434 -4.38 17.55 -3.53
CA THR A 434 -5.39 17.76 -4.56
C THR A 434 -5.46 16.54 -5.46
N PHE A 435 -6.64 16.00 -5.65
CA PHE A 435 -6.87 14.90 -6.59
C PHE A 435 -7.15 15.44 -8.00
N SER A 436 -6.35 15.04 -8.98
CA SER A 436 -6.30 15.67 -10.31
C SER A 436 -7.31 15.12 -11.33
N PHE A 437 -8.04 14.05 -10.99
CA PHE A 437 -9.01 13.39 -11.89
C PHE A 437 -10.47 13.73 -11.56
N LEU A 438 -10.72 14.86 -10.90
CA LEU A 438 -12.08 15.36 -10.69
C LEU A 438 -12.64 15.94 -11.99
N ARG A 439 -13.92 15.66 -12.27
CA ARG A 439 -14.68 16.20 -13.40
C ARG A 439 -15.15 17.64 -13.13
#